data_ef93ee2e9b780254e3f94d4632764a40
#
_entry.id   ef93ee2e9b780254e3f94d4632764a40
#
_cell.length_a   1.000
_cell.length_b   1.000
_cell.length_c   1.000
_cell.angle_alpha   90.00
_cell.angle_beta   90.00
_cell.angle_gamma   90.00
#
_symmetry.space_group_name_H-M   'P 1'
#
loop_
_entity.id
_entity.type
_entity.pdbx_description
1 polymer ?
#
loop_
_entity_poly.entity_id
_entity_poly.type
_entity_poly.pdbx_seq_one_letter_code
_entity_poly.pdbx_strand_id
1 'polypeptide(L)'
;MFNLAKAFYRGFIGGPNFENCVHHRLILEDKLLTLDVPDSNVAAVPSTIDISFPYNSTSWFNQHKKNYLHHEYVHMLTENWMYLPPVSYLPSSEYGMLSCQLRIKQTNKINALDTAQLKHFVIELYDKFHWGPDGKNTRIKNDTTLESSKRANPWQGETLKEEIIGRIEVYGQPPLPAAKEIIINNRHWVFYQECRGNVLSRHDFYCLPLSEHAFLEVKFNHRVDRSDKHKKWAKHALESQQRIIESIKLSDLPPDHDNLITNNSKSV
;
A
#
# COMPACT_ATOMS: atom_id res chain seq x y z
N MET A 1 11.80 14.02 31.32
CA MET A 1 11.41 12.81 32.09
C MET A 1 10.05 12.23 31.68
N PHE A 2 9.01 13.04 31.44
CA PHE A 2 7.66 12.56 31.04
C PHE A 2 7.65 11.66 29.77
N ASN A 3 8.46 11.95 28.77
CA ASN A 3 8.46 11.20 27.50
C ASN A 3 9.02 9.77 27.65
N LEU A 4 9.96 9.53 28.56
CA LEU A 4 10.53 8.19 28.76
C LEU A 4 9.53 7.26 29.47
N ALA A 5 8.85 7.76 30.52
CA ALA A 5 7.82 7.00 31.21
C ALA A 5 6.65 6.62 30.28
N LYS A 6 6.22 7.55 29.42
CA LYS A 6 5.19 7.30 28.38
C LYS A 6 5.65 6.22 27.39
N ALA A 7 6.94 6.26 26.97
CA ALA A 7 7.52 5.28 26.05
C ALA A 7 7.58 3.87 26.67
N PHE A 8 7.98 3.74 27.92
CA PHE A 8 7.96 2.46 28.64
C PHE A 8 6.55 1.89 28.79
N TYR A 9 5.58 2.72 29.14
CA TYR A 9 4.18 2.29 29.24
C TYR A 9 3.61 1.84 27.89
N ARG A 10 3.89 2.56 26.81
CA ARG A 10 3.48 2.19 25.44
C ARG A 10 4.24 0.97 24.94
N GLY A 11 5.47 0.73 25.40
CA GLY A 11 6.35 -0.34 24.96
C GLY A 11 7.06 -0.05 23.62
N PHE A 12 6.98 1.21 23.10
CA PHE A 12 7.69 1.67 21.91
C PHE A 12 7.78 3.19 21.90
N ILE A 13 8.70 3.73 21.09
CA ILE A 13 8.77 5.14 20.68
C ILE A 13 8.59 5.25 19.16
N GLY A 14 8.26 6.44 18.66
CA GLY A 14 7.97 6.66 17.23
C GLY A 14 6.57 6.20 16.85
N GLY A 15 6.42 5.81 15.58
CA GLY A 15 5.11 5.60 14.96
C GLY A 15 4.39 6.92 14.64
N PRO A 16 3.23 6.86 13.94
CA PRO A 16 2.41 8.04 13.65
C PRO A 16 1.97 8.77 14.92
N ASN A 17 2.20 10.09 14.99
CA ASN A 17 1.76 10.93 16.09
C ASN A 17 0.67 11.90 15.64
N PHE A 18 -0.57 11.60 15.95
CA PHE A 18 -1.74 12.39 15.54
C PHE A 18 -1.94 13.70 16.34
N GLU A 19 -1.06 14.03 17.28
CA GLU A 19 -1.00 15.36 17.88
C GLU A 19 -0.39 16.38 16.91
N ASN A 20 0.42 15.90 15.93
CA ASN A 20 1.07 16.67 14.89
C ASN A 20 0.72 16.07 13.53
N CYS A 21 -0.34 16.59 12.90
CA CYS A 21 -0.75 16.19 11.56
C CYS A 21 -0.54 17.31 10.57
N VAL A 22 -0.08 16.96 9.37
CA VAL A 22 -0.13 17.83 8.20
C VAL A 22 -1.46 17.62 7.50
N HIS A 23 -2.16 18.70 7.26
CA HIS A 23 -3.39 18.69 6.49
C HIS A 23 -3.06 18.87 5.00
N HIS A 24 -3.11 17.77 4.23
CA HIS A 24 -2.88 17.80 2.80
C HIS A 24 -4.17 18.14 2.04
N ARG A 25 -4.04 18.97 1.01
CA ARG A 25 -5.08 19.34 0.06
C ARG A 25 -4.56 19.13 -1.35
N LEU A 26 -5.07 18.14 -2.04
CA LEU A 26 -4.62 17.71 -3.36
C LEU A 26 -5.77 17.87 -4.35
N ILE A 27 -5.51 18.55 -5.46
CA ILE A 27 -6.50 18.77 -6.52
C ILE A 27 -6.44 17.57 -7.47
N LEU A 28 -7.54 16.84 -7.54
CA LEU A 28 -7.75 15.73 -8.45
C LEU A 28 -8.69 16.20 -9.57
N GLU A 29 -8.15 16.94 -10.54
CA GLU A 29 -8.91 17.50 -11.66
C GLU A 29 -10.12 18.34 -11.20
N ASP A 30 -11.31 17.74 -11.16
CA ASP A 30 -12.58 18.35 -10.72
C ASP A 30 -12.90 18.14 -9.24
N LYS A 31 -12.00 17.50 -8.48
CA LYS A 31 -12.22 17.12 -7.08
C LYS A 31 -11.11 17.61 -6.17
N LEU A 32 -11.46 17.84 -4.93
CA LEU A 32 -10.54 18.14 -3.84
C LEU A 32 -10.41 16.93 -2.92
N LEU A 33 -9.21 16.36 -2.87
CA LEU A 33 -8.83 15.35 -1.89
C LEU A 33 -8.22 16.02 -0.67
N THR A 34 -8.76 15.76 0.50
CA THR A 34 -8.17 16.21 1.77
C THR A 34 -7.86 15.01 2.65
N LEU A 35 -6.75 15.10 3.39
CA LEU A 35 -6.37 14.07 4.36
C LEU A 35 -5.46 14.65 5.44
N ASP A 36 -5.57 14.09 6.65
CA ASP A 36 -4.70 14.41 7.78
C ASP A 36 -3.70 13.27 7.98
N VAL A 37 -2.42 13.58 7.80
CA VAL A 37 -1.35 12.60 7.93
C VAL A 37 -0.37 13.08 8.99
N PRO A 38 -0.03 12.27 10.01
CA PRO A 38 1.00 12.61 10.97
C PRO A 38 2.34 12.85 10.29
N ASP A 39 3.13 13.79 10.82
CA ASP A 39 4.49 14.01 10.35
C ASP A 39 5.30 12.71 10.35
N SER A 40 6.07 12.51 9.28
CA SER A 40 7.04 11.41 9.21
C SER A 40 8.10 11.54 10.30
N ASN A 41 8.43 10.45 10.96
CA ASN A 41 9.58 10.40 11.89
C ASN A 41 10.83 9.79 11.25
N VAL A 42 10.79 9.56 9.94
CA VAL A 42 11.91 9.12 9.11
C VAL A 42 12.28 10.27 8.20
N ALA A 43 13.56 10.62 8.15
CA ALA A 43 14.01 11.67 7.25
C ALA A 43 13.61 11.32 5.81
N ALA A 44 12.66 12.06 5.28
CA ALA A 44 12.24 11.95 3.89
C ALA A 44 13.15 12.82 3.03
N VAL A 45 13.45 12.37 1.82
CA VAL A 45 13.96 13.27 0.79
C VAL A 45 12.79 14.22 0.49
N PRO A 46 12.96 15.54 0.61
CA PRO A 46 11.92 16.49 0.25
C PRO A 46 11.49 16.23 -1.19
N SER A 47 10.30 15.70 -1.38
CA SER A 47 9.67 15.64 -2.70
C SER A 47 8.78 16.86 -2.82
N THR A 48 8.98 17.66 -3.86
CA THR A 48 7.97 18.64 -4.27
C THR A 48 6.70 17.84 -4.57
N ILE A 49 5.70 18.00 -3.73
CA ILE A 49 4.41 17.36 -3.95
C ILE A 49 3.71 18.22 -4.99
N ASP A 50 3.45 17.65 -6.17
CA ASP A 50 2.50 18.26 -7.10
C ASP A 50 1.16 18.36 -6.39
N ILE A 51 0.54 19.52 -6.46
CA ILE A 51 -0.76 19.75 -5.81
C ILE A 51 -1.92 19.47 -6.74
N SER A 52 -1.67 19.30 -8.04
CA SER A 52 -2.69 19.08 -9.08
C SER A 52 -2.40 17.83 -9.89
N PHE A 53 -3.41 16.97 -9.99
CA PHE A 53 -3.33 15.66 -10.62
C PHE A 53 -4.49 15.48 -11.62
N PRO A 54 -4.28 15.71 -12.93
CA PRO A 54 -5.30 15.51 -13.97
C PRO A 54 -5.46 14.01 -14.26
N TYR A 55 -6.12 13.30 -13.37
CA TYR A 55 -6.18 11.83 -13.34
C TYR A 55 -6.91 11.20 -14.55
N ASN A 56 -7.72 11.94 -15.29
CA ASN A 56 -8.36 11.46 -16.53
C ASN A 56 -7.47 11.63 -17.77
N SER A 57 -6.39 12.42 -17.67
CA SER A 57 -5.46 12.62 -18.80
C SER A 57 -4.53 11.42 -18.96
N THR A 58 -4.77 10.59 -19.99
CA THR A 58 -3.91 9.46 -20.32
C THR A 58 -2.50 9.89 -20.71
N SER A 59 -2.35 11.03 -21.40
CA SER A 59 -1.03 11.56 -21.79
C SER A 59 -0.21 11.95 -20.56
N TRP A 60 -0.83 12.68 -19.63
CA TRP A 60 -0.20 13.05 -18.38
C TRP A 60 0.16 11.80 -17.55
N PHE A 61 -0.75 10.86 -17.41
CA PHE A 61 -0.49 9.62 -16.69
C PHE A 61 0.70 8.86 -17.27
N ASN A 62 0.76 8.67 -18.59
CA ASN A 62 1.86 7.97 -19.25
C ASN A 62 3.21 8.69 -19.10
N GLN A 63 3.21 10.01 -18.99
CA GLN A 63 4.42 10.81 -18.78
C GLN A 63 4.97 10.69 -17.35
N HIS A 64 4.09 10.56 -16.34
CA HIS A 64 4.45 10.59 -14.91
C HIS A 64 4.40 9.24 -14.22
N LYS A 65 3.87 8.20 -14.89
CA LYS A 65 3.73 6.88 -14.29
C LYS A 65 5.07 6.24 -13.94
N LYS A 66 5.05 5.53 -12.82
CA LYS A 66 6.12 4.63 -12.38
C LYS A 66 5.62 3.20 -12.50
N ASN A 67 6.55 2.29 -12.80
CA ASN A 67 6.29 0.86 -12.88
C ASN A 67 7.02 0.16 -11.74
N TYR A 68 6.28 -0.58 -10.93
CA TYR A 68 6.87 -1.42 -9.89
C TYR A 68 6.09 -2.73 -9.79
N LEU A 69 6.73 -3.83 -10.14
CA LEU A 69 6.09 -5.15 -10.28
C LEU A 69 4.88 -5.06 -11.23
N HIS A 70 3.69 -5.48 -10.77
CA HIS A 70 2.44 -5.40 -11.51
C HIS A 70 1.69 -4.07 -11.34
N HIS A 71 2.29 -3.12 -10.63
CA HIS A 71 1.69 -1.81 -10.41
C HIS A 71 2.25 -0.77 -11.37
N GLU A 72 1.35 -0.17 -12.16
CA GLU A 72 1.58 1.11 -12.83
C GLU A 72 0.82 2.20 -12.06
N TYR A 73 1.48 3.29 -11.73
CA TYR A 73 0.87 4.36 -10.91
C TYR A 73 1.61 5.69 -11.04
N VAL A 74 0.89 6.79 -10.86
CA VAL A 74 1.49 8.10 -10.56
C VAL A 74 1.54 8.28 -9.06
N HIS A 75 2.71 8.62 -8.57
CA HIS A 75 2.94 8.83 -7.14
C HIS A 75 2.44 10.23 -6.74
N MET A 76 1.75 10.30 -5.60
CA MET A 76 1.24 11.56 -5.03
C MET A 76 1.95 11.92 -3.72
N LEU A 77 1.93 11.02 -2.75
CA LEU A 77 2.44 11.26 -1.39
C LEU A 77 3.05 9.98 -0.82
N THR A 78 4.10 10.10 -0.04
CA THR A 78 4.63 9.01 0.79
C THR A 78 5.02 9.53 2.16
N GLU A 79 4.51 8.86 3.20
CA GLU A 79 4.90 9.09 4.59
C GLU A 79 5.34 7.78 5.24
N ASN A 80 6.33 7.88 6.14
CA ASN A 80 6.96 6.73 6.77
C ASN A 80 7.11 6.93 8.27
N TRP A 81 6.78 5.90 9.04
CA TRP A 81 6.90 5.94 10.50
C TRP A 81 7.60 4.70 11.02
N MET A 82 8.74 4.92 11.64
CA MET A 82 9.53 3.88 12.29
C MET A 82 9.09 3.69 13.75
N TYR A 83 9.06 2.46 14.19
CA TYR A 83 8.82 2.07 15.57
C TYR A 83 10.12 1.57 16.19
N LEU A 84 10.49 2.12 17.33
CA LEU A 84 11.74 1.83 18.01
C LEU A 84 11.46 1.31 19.43
N PRO A 85 12.35 0.50 20.01
CA PRO A 85 12.26 0.13 21.42
C PRO A 85 12.36 1.36 22.33
N PRO A 86 11.77 1.34 23.55
CA PRO A 86 11.80 2.46 24.50
C PRO A 86 13.20 2.90 24.89
N VAL A 87 14.15 1.95 24.88
CA VAL A 87 15.58 2.20 25.06
C VAL A 87 16.31 1.43 23.97
N SER A 88 16.94 2.15 23.07
CA SER A 88 17.79 1.58 22.04
C SER A 88 19.14 2.25 22.07
N TYR A 89 20.17 1.46 22.29
CA TYR A 89 21.57 1.89 22.19
C TYR A 89 22.19 1.54 20.83
N LEU A 90 21.45 0.79 20.00
CA LEU A 90 21.92 0.32 18.70
C LEU A 90 21.09 0.96 17.58
N PRO A 91 21.74 1.60 16.59
CA PRO A 91 21.04 2.23 15.44
C PRO A 91 20.19 1.27 14.61
N SER A 92 20.46 -0.05 14.69
CA SER A 92 19.78 -1.09 13.91
C SER A 92 18.60 -1.75 14.61
N SER A 93 18.27 -1.35 15.84
CA SER A 93 17.17 -1.96 16.57
C SER A 93 15.86 -1.23 16.28
N GLU A 94 15.23 -1.52 15.17
CA GLU A 94 13.85 -1.13 14.90
C GLU A 94 12.90 -2.30 15.17
N TYR A 95 11.69 -2.00 15.68
CA TYR A 95 10.63 -3.00 15.77
C TYR A 95 9.97 -3.22 14.42
N GLY A 96 9.81 -2.15 13.65
CA GLY A 96 9.21 -2.18 12.33
C GLY A 96 8.83 -0.78 11.84
N MET A 97 8.14 -0.74 10.72
CA MET A 97 7.78 0.50 10.03
C MET A 97 6.36 0.40 9.46
N LEU A 98 5.63 1.49 9.55
CA LEU A 98 4.43 1.74 8.76
C LEU A 98 4.77 2.77 7.68
N SER A 99 4.40 2.49 6.43
CA SER A 99 4.43 3.48 5.34
C SER A 99 3.04 3.67 4.78
N CYS A 100 2.70 4.89 4.39
CA CYS A 100 1.50 5.23 3.65
C CYS A 100 1.90 5.86 2.32
N GLN A 101 1.32 5.39 1.22
CA GLN A 101 1.53 5.94 -0.10
C GLN A 101 0.20 6.20 -0.79
N LEU A 102 0.03 7.40 -1.31
CA LEU A 102 -1.09 7.75 -2.19
C LEU A 102 -0.63 7.69 -3.64
N ARG A 103 -1.45 7.08 -4.48
CA ARG A 103 -1.15 6.83 -5.89
C ARG A 103 -2.40 6.99 -6.74
N ILE A 104 -2.24 7.48 -7.97
CA ILE A 104 -3.27 7.42 -9.01
C ILE A 104 -2.97 6.23 -9.92
N LYS A 105 -3.97 5.45 -10.22
CA LYS A 105 -3.92 4.37 -11.21
C LYS A 105 -4.94 4.59 -12.30
N GLN A 106 -4.58 4.23 -13.53
CA GLN A 106 -5.48 4.24 -14.66
C GLN A 106 -5.64 2.84 -15.26
N THR A 107 -6.80 2.57 -15.83
CA THR A 107 -7.09 1.35 -16.56
C THR A 107 -8.16 1.63 -17.62
N ASN A 108 -8.01 1.01 -18.79
CA ASN A 108 -9.02 0.96 -19.85
C ASN A 108 -9.62 -0.44 -20.02
N LYS A 109 -9.32 -1.36 -19.10
CA LYS A 109 -9.73 -2.77 -19.18
C LYS A 109 -11.06 -3.03 -18.50
N ILE A 110 -11.45 -2.15 -17.60
CA ILE A 110 -12.68 -2.27 -16.79
C ILE A 110 -13.29 -0.88 -16.59
N ASN A 111 -14.54 -0.84 -16.15
CA ASN A 111 -15.10 0.37 -15.56
C ASN A 111 -14.72 0.39 -14.05
N ALA A 112 -13.84 1.33 -13.67
CA ALA A 112 -13.36 1.40 -12.28
C ALA A 112 -14.45 1.90 -11.30
N LEU A 113 -15.53 2.54 -11.76
CA LEU A 113 -16.69 2.89 -10.94
C LEU A 113 -17.51 1.65 -10.54
N ASP A 114 -17.39 0.56 -11.29
CA ASP A 114 -17.96 -0.74 -10.91
C ASP A 114 -17.03 -1.46 -9.91
N THR A 115 -17.39 -1.42 -8.63
CA THR A 115 -16.59 -2.03 -7.56
C THR A 115 -16.42 -3.54 -7.73
N ALA A 116 -17.34 -4.24 -8.39
CA ALA A 116 -17.22 -5.67 -8.65
C ALA A 116 -16.13 -5.93 -9.70
N GLN A 117 -16.11 -5.14 -10.79
CA GLN A 117 -15.04 -5.21 -11.79
C GLN A 117 -13.70 -4.81 -11.19
N LEU A 118 -13.66 -3.74 -10.38
CA LEU A 118 -12.41 -3.29 -9.74
C LEU A 118 -11.85 -4.34 -8.79
N LYS A 119 -12.69 -5.00 -7.97
CA LYS A 119 -12.27 -6.13 -7.11
C LYS A 119 -11.60 -7.26 -7.90
N HIS A 120 -12.21 -7.66 -9.00
CA HIS A 120 -11.67 -8.71 -9.85
C HIS A 120 -10.35 -8.27 -10.52
N PHE A 121 -10.32 -7.06 -11.04
CA PHE A 121 -9.19 -6.49 -11.76
C PHE A 121 -7.89 -6.44 -10.92
N VAL A 122 -7.96 -5.97 -9.66
CA VAL A 122 -6.76 -5.86 -8.82
C VAL A 122 -6.16 -7.24 -8.48
N ILE A 123 -6.99 -8.27 -8.31
CA ILE A 123 -6.54 -9.64 -8.10
C ILE A 123 -5.95 -10.23 -9.38
N GLU A 124 -6.64 -10.02 -10.51
CA GLU A 124 -6.18 -10.53 -11.81
C GLU A 124 -4.82 -9.94 -12.23
N LEU A 125 -4.57 -8.66 -11.95
CA LEU A 125 -3.26 -8.04 -12.22
C LEU A 125 -2.13 -8.74 -11.48
N TYR A 126 -2.35 -9.05 -10.20
CA TYR A 126 -1.40 -9.78 -9.37
C TYR A 126 -1.17 -11.19 -9.92
N ASP A 127 -2.25 -11.93 -10.21
CA ASP A 127 -2.17 -13.29 -10.70
C ASP A 127 -1.47 -13.35 -12.07
N LYS A 128 -1.85 -12.49 -13.02
CA LYS A 128 -1.20 -12.40 -14.33
C LYS A 128 0.29 -12.13 -14.25
N PHE A 129 0.71 -11.29 -13.29
CA PHE A 129 2.12 -10.98 -13.12
C PHE A 129 2.89 -12.17 -12.54
N HIS A 130 2.36 -12.82 -11.50
CA HIS A 130 3.09 -13.86 -10.79
C HIS A 130 2.95 -15.26 -11.41
N TRP A 131 1.85 -15.51 -12.14
CA TRP A 131 1.57 -16.75 -12.85
C TRP A 131 1.73 -16.62 -14.38
N GLY A 132 2.10 -15.46 -14.90
CA GLY A 132 2.44 -15.28 -16.29
C GLY A 132 3.68 -16.08 -16.70
N PRO A 133 4.04 -16.09 -18.00
CA PRO A 133 5.18 -16.88 -18.51
C PRO A 133 6.49 -16.66 -17.77
N ASP A 134 6.79 -15.39 -17.45
CA ASP A 134 7.99 -14.97 -16.71
C ASP A 134 7.74 -14.77 -15.21
N GLY A 135 6.57 -15.15 -14.74
CA GLY A 135 6.14 -14.97 -13.36
C GLY A 135 6.92 -15.84 -12.37
N LYS A 136 7.08 -15.33 -11.15
CA LYS A 136 7.84 -16.02 -10.11
C LYS A 136 7.26 -17.39 -9.79
N ASN A 137 5.92 -17.50 -9.69
CA ASN A 137 5.24 -18.76 -9.39
C ASN A 137 5.40 -19.78 -10.53
N THR A 138 5.33 -19.30 -11.78
CA THR A 138 5.55 -20.16 -12.96
C THR A 138 6.96 -20.71 -12.96
N ARG A 139 7.98 -19.90 -12.65
CA ARG A 139 9.37 -20.38 -12.51
C ARG A 139 9.49 -21.44 -11.42
N ILE A 140 8.96 -21.17 -10.22
CA ILE A 140 8.98 -22.15 -9.12
C ILE A 140 8.32 -23.46 -9.54
N LYS A 141 7.15 -23.40 -10.20
CA LYS A 141 6.46 -24.58 -10.72
C LYS A 141 7.34 -25.37 -11.71
N ASN A 142 7.94 -24.67 -12.67
CA ASN A 142 8.77 -25.31 -13.71
C ASN A 142 10.03 -25.94 -13.09
N ASP A 143 10.72 -25.24 -12.20
CA ASP A 143 11.92 -25.72 -11.51
C ASP A 143 11.60 -26.95 -10.65
N THR A 144 10.49 -26.92 -9.90
CA THR A 144 10.04 -28.05 -9.07
C THR A 144 9.70 -29.25 -9.92
N THR A 145 9.03 -29.06 -11.06
CA THR A 145 8.70 -30.14 -11.99
C THR A 145 9.96 -30.75 -12.59
N LEU A 146 10.91 -29.92 -13.03
CA LEU A 146 12.20 -30.37 -13.57
C LEU A 146 13.04 -31.11 -12.50
N GLU A 147 13.06 -30.61 -11.27
CA GLU A 147 13.75 -31.30 -10.17
C GLU A 147 13.12 -32.68 -9.90
N SER A 148 11.79 -32.73 -9.86
CA SER A 148 11.06 -33.98 -9.66
C SER A 148 11.43 -35.01 -10.74
N SER A 149 11.48 -34.61 -12.02
CA SER A 149 11.78 -35.53 -13.14
C SER A 149 13.18 -36.15 -13.08
N LYS A 150 14.13 -35.54 -12.35
CA LYS A 150 15.50 -36.02 -12.17
C LYS A 150 15.67 -37.00 -11.00
N ARG A 151 14.62 -37.21 -10.20
CA ARG A 151 14.66 -38.12 -9.05
C ARG A 151 14.50 -39.58 -9.47
N ALA A 152 15.07 -40.49 -8.70
CA ALA A 152 14.86 -41.91 -8.88
C ALA A 152 13.38 -42.29 -8.72
N ASN A 153 12.67 -41.61 -7.80
CA ASN A 153 11.22 -41.71 -7.61
C ASN A 153 10.61 -40.29 -7.82
N PRO A 154 10.20 -39.91 -9.04
CA PRO A 154 9.63 -38.64 -9.34
C PRO A 154 8.31 -38.39 -8.58
N TRP A 155 8.12 -37.17 -8.07
CA TRP A 155 6.82 -36.76 -7.55
C TRP A 155 5.81 -36.71 -8.69
N GLN A 156 4.62 -37.25 -8.47
CA GLN A 156 3.55 -37.30 -9.46
C GLN A 156 2.20 -36.90 -8.83
N GLY A 157 1.26 -36.50 -9.68
CA GLY A 157 -0.11 -36.25 -9.27
C GLY A 157 -0.21 -35.24 -8.13
N GLU A 158 -0.87 -35.61 -7.04
CA GLU A 158 -1.13 -34.75 -5.89
C GLU A 158 0.15 -34.37 -5.14
N THR A 159 1.09 -35.30 -4.96
CA THR A 159 2.36 -35.03 -4.28
C THR A 159 3.18 -33.94 -4.98
N LEU A 160 3.21 -33.91 -6.31
CA LEU A 160 3.89 -32.86 -7.06
C LEU A 160 3.17 -31.51 -6.88
N LYS A 161 1.84 -31.49 -6.84
CA LYS A 161 1.07 -30.28 -6.60
C LYS A 161 1.32 -29.72 -5.20
N GLU A 162 1.29 -30.56 -4.17
CA GLU A 162 1.55 -30.16 -2.78
C GLU A 162 2.96 -29.56 -2.63
N GLU A 163 3.97 -30.15 -3.25
CA GLU A 163 5.32 -29.64 -3.25
C GLU A 163 5.42 -28.27 -3.95
N ILE A 164 4.77 -28.11 -5.11
CA ILE A 164 4.70 -26.82 -5.81
C ILE A 164 4.02 -25.75 -4.94
N ILE A 165 2.89 -26.08 -4.34
CA ILE A 165 2.14 -25.16 -3.47
C ILE A 165 3.02 -24.76 -2.27
N GLY A 166 3.61 -25.73 -1.57
CA GLY A 166 4.49 -25.48 -0.44
C GLY A 166 5.68 -24.58 -0.79
N ARG A 167 6.30 -24.78 -1.95
CA ARG A 167 7.39 -23.91 -2.42
C ARG A 167 6.90 -22.51 -2.78
N ILE A 168 5.70 -22.37 -3.35
CA ILE A 168 5.12 -21.06 -3.64
C ILE A 168 4.79 -20.31 -2.33
N GLU A 169 4.28 -20.99 -1.31
CA GLU A 169 4.03 -20.39 0.00
C GLU A 169 5.31 -19.87 0.66
N VAL A 170 6.42 -20.57 0.49
CA VAL A 170 7.71 -20.22 1.11
C VAL A 170 8.49 -19.20 0.27
N TYR A 171 8.61 -19.44 -1.02
CA TYR A 171 9.52 -18.69 -1.91
C TYR A 171 8.80 -17.85 -2.95
N GLY A 172 7.53 -18.12 -3.20
CA GLY A 172 6.73 -17.52 -4.26
C GLY A 172 5.89 -16.33 -3.79
N GLN A 173 4.77 -16.20 -4.46
CA GLN A 173 3.73 -15.22 -4.20
C GLN A 173 2.39 -15.98 -4.13
N PRO A 174 1.91 -16.33 -2.94
CA PRO A 174 0.68 -17.10 -2.79
C PRO A 174 -0.52 -16.33 -3.34
N PRO A 175 -1.62 -17.01 -3.70
CA PRO A 175 -2.84 -16.36 -4.13
C PRO A 175 -3.33 -15.33 -3.11
N LEU A 176 -3.83 -14.22 -3.60
CA LEU A 176 -4.38 -13.18 -2.72
C LEU A 176 -5.74 -13.62 -2.16
N PRO A 177 -6.07 -13.19 -0.92
CA PRO A 177 -7.45 -13.21 -0.46
C PRO A 177 -8.34 -12.39 -1.40
N ALA A 178 -9.61 -12.79 -1.51
CA ALA A 178 -10.57 -12.04 -2.32
C ALA A 178 -10.67 -10.57 -1.86
N ALA A 179 -10.65 -9.66 -2.83
CA ALA A 179 -10.86 -8.25 -2.57
C ALA A 179 -12.26 -8.00 -2.01
N LYS A 180 -12.37 -7.06 -1.08
CA LYS A 180 -13.60 -6.73 -0.35
C LYS A 180 -14.05 -5.32 -0.69
N GLU A 181 -15.35 -5.14 -0.79
CA GLU A 181 -15.93 -3.81 -0.78
C GLU A 181 -16.13 -3.34 0.66
N ILE A 182 -15.75 -2.11 0.94
CA ILE A 182 -15.89 -1.47 2.25
C ILE A 182 -16.40 -0.05 2.06
N ILE A 183 -17.03 0.52 3.07
CA ILE A 183 -17.56 1.89 3.04
C ILE A 183 -16.74 2.75 4.01
N ILE A 184 -16.14 3.83 3.49
CA ILE A 184 -15.41 4.82 4.27
C ILE A 184 -15.92 6.21 3.84
N ASN A 185 -16.33 7.03 4.79
CA ASN A 185 -16.88 8.37 4.55
C ASN A 185 -17.98 8.40 3.48
N ASN A 186 -18.92 7.46 3.57
CA ASN A 186 -20.05 7.27 2.64
C ASN A 186 -19.63 7.02 1.18
N ARG A 187 -18.42 6.53 0.94
CA ARG A 187 -17.94 6.13 -0.38
C ARG A 187 -17.55 4.66 -0.39
N HIS A 188 -17.78 4.02 -1.52
CA HIS A 188 -17.42 2.62 -1.75
C HIS A 188 -15.94 2.53 -2.12
N TRP A 189 -15.19 1.74 -1.35
CA TRP A 189 -13.80 1.42 -1.57
C TRP A 189 -13.62 -0.07 -1.84
N VAL A 190 -12.61 -0.42 -2.59
CA VAL A 190 -12.15 -1.80 -2.73
C VAL A 190 -10.90 -1.97 -1.89
N PHE A 191 -10.95 -2.91 -0.96
CA PHE A 191 -9.81 -3.30 -0.12
C PHE A 191 -9.27 -4.65 -0.55
N TYR A 192 -7.95 -4.75 -0.71
CA TYR A 192 -7.25 -6.01 -0.87
C TYR A 192 -5.90 -5.99 -0.16
N GLN A 193 -5.31 -7.19 0.01
CA GLN A 193 -4.13 -7.35 0.82
C GLN A 193 -3.12 -8.26 0.12
N GLU A 194 -1.88 -7.81 0.03
CA GLU A 194 -0.76 -8.62 -0.41
C GLU A 194 0.09 -9.01 0.80
N CYS A 195 0.04 -10.28 1.18
CA CYS A 195 0.88 -10.86 2.22
C CYS A 195 1.81 -11.88 1.58
N ARG A 196 3.11 -11.70 1.75
CA ARG A 196 4.09 -12.69 1.33
C ARG A 196 4.27 -13.73 2.43
N GLY A 197 4.32 -15.01 2.06
CA GLY A 197 4.40 -16.13 3.00
C GLY A 197 5.41 -15.96 4.14
N ASN A 198 6.68 -15.89 3.84
CA ASN A 198 7.78 -15.77 4.81
C ASN A 198 8.37 -14.37 4.93
N VAL A 199 7.83 -13.38 4.23
CA VAL A 199 8.36 -12.03 4.27
C VAL A 199 7.66 -11.24 5.37
N LEU A 200 8.43 -10.44 6.08
CA LEU A 200 8.03 -9.59 7.20
C LEU A 200 7.09 -8.43 6.82
N SER A 201 6.63 -8.37 5.59
CA SER A 201 5.83 -7.24 5.12
C SER A 201 4.42 -7.66 4.65
N ARG A 202 3.46 -6.85 5.04
CA ARG A 202 2.09 -6.87 4.57
C ARG A 202 1.78 -5.56 3.88
N HIS A 203 1.17 -5.64 2.71
CA HIS A 203 0.68 -4.47 2.00
C HIS A 203 -0.85 -4.48 2.00
N ASP A 204 -1.44 -3.43 2.54
CA ASP A 204 -2.87 -3.20 2.53
C ASP A 204 -3.19 -2.11 1.50
N PHE A 205 -4.09 -2.40 0.58
CA PHE A 205 -4.48 -1.49 -0.50
C PHE A 205 -5.95 -1.11 -0.37
N TYR A 206 -6.21 0.17 -0.46
CA TYR A 206 -7.53 0.77 -0.49
C TYR A 206 -7.69 1.52 -1.80
N CYS A 207 -8.63 1.10 -2.64
CA CYS A 207 -8.87 1.70 -3.95
C CYS A 207 -10.20 2.45 -3.93
N LEU A 208 -10.16 3.77 -4.17
CA LEU A 208 -11.33 4.63 -4.33
C LEU A 208 -11.54 4.94 -5.81
N PRO A 209 -12.65 4.51 -6.43
CA PRO A 209 -13.00 4.91 -7.78
C PRO A 209 -13.07 6.44 -7.92
N LEU A 210 -12.44 7.00 -8.97
CA LEU A 210 -12.48 8.42 -9.29
C LEU A 210 -13.29 8.67 -10.58
N SER A 211 -13.10 7.84 -11.60
CA SER A 211 -13.83 7.82 -12.85
C SER A 211 -13.91 6.40 -13.42
N GLU A 212 -14.50 6.25 -14.61
CA GLU A 212 -14.55 4.94 -15.28
C GLU A 212 -13.16 4.34 -15.55
N HIS A 213 -12.14 5.19 -15.68
CA HIS A 213 -10.79 4.78 -16.08
C HIS A 213 -9.72 5.04 -15.03
N ALA A 214 -10.06 5.63 -13.88
CA ALA A 214 -9.08 6.00 -12.86
C ALA A 214 -9.58 5.72 -11.45
N PHE A 215 -8.65 5.39 -10.55
CA PHE A 215 -8.90 5.24 -9.14
C PHE A 215 -7.69 5.70 -8.31
N LEU A 216 -7.98 6.21 -7.12
CA LEU A 216 -6.99 6.48 -6.08
C LEU A 216 -6.65 5.17 -5.39
N GLU A 217 -5.38 4.87 -5.24
CA GLU A 217 -4.89 3.75 -4.46
C GLU A 217 -4.12 4.28 -3.25
N VAL A 218 -4.57 3.94 -2.05
CA VAL A 218 -3.85 4.18 -0.80
C VAL A 218 -3.22 2.87 -0.36
N LYS A 219 -1.89 2.83 -0.39
CA LYS A 219 -1.12 1.65 -0.01
C LYS A 219 -0.50 1.86 1.37
N PHE A 220 -0.78 0.95 2.29
CA PHE A 220 -0.03 0.83 3.53
C PHE A 220 0.94 -0.34 3.45
N ASN A 221 2.17 -0.10 3.86
CA ASN A 221 3.17 -1.16 4.01
C ASN A 221 3.49 -1.32 5.48
N HIS A 222 3.15 -2.48 6.03
CA HIS A 222 3.51 -2.89 7.37
C HIS A 222 4.76 -3.78 7.31
N ARG A 223 5.89 -3.23 7.71
CA ARG A 223 7.10 -4.00 7.90
C ARG A 223 7.10 -4.50 9.35
N VAL A 224 6.55 -5.68 9.54
CA VAL A 224 6.29 -6.30 10.85
C VAL A 224 6.88 -7.68 10.87
N ASP A 225 7.66 -8.02 11.89
CA ASP A 225 7.99 -9.40 12.17
C ASP A 225 6.71 -10.16 12.58
N ARG A 226 6.52 -11.38 12.06
CA ARG A 226 5.36 -12.21 12.39
C ARG A 226 5.25 -12.52 13.88
N SER A 227 6.40 -12.65 14.57
CA SER A 227 6.46 -12.82 16.01
C SER A 227 5.92 -11.61 16.76
N ASP A 228 5.99 -10.43 16.15
CA ASP A 228 5.61 -9.17 16.77
C ASP A 228 4.18 -8.70 16.47
N LYS A 229 3.41 -9.46 15.68
CA LYS A 229 2.02 -9.09 15.29
C LYS A 229 1.09 -8.75 16.46
N HIS A 230 1.37 -9.30 17.64
CA HIS A 230 0.59 -9.07 18.86
C HIS A 230 1.17 -7.98 19.77
N LYS A 231 2.32 -7.42 19.41
CA LYS A 231 2.94 -6.34 20.18
C LYS A 231 2.15 -5.04 20.08
N LYS A 232 2.27 -4.21 21.09
CA LYS A 232 1.56 -2.93 21.17
C LYS A 232 1.82 -2.03 19.96
N TRP A 233 3.06 -1.99 19.47
CA TRP A 233 3.43 -1.17 18.31
C TRP A 233 2.75 -1.64 17.01
N ALA A 234 2.63 -2.95 16.80
CA ALA A 234 1.95 -3.49 15.62
C ALA A 234 0.44 -3.16 15.65
N LYS A 235 -0.18 -3.24 16.83
CA LYS A 235 -1.58 -2.80 17.02
C LYS A 235 -1.73 -1.31 16.74
N HIS A 236 -0.84 -0.49 17.27
CA HIS A 236 -0.83 0.95 17.02
C HIS A 236 -0.67 1.28 15.53
N ALA A 237 0.14 0.51 14.78
CA ALA A 237 0.27 0.70 13.33
C ALA A 237 -1.06 0.44 12.58
N LEU A 238 -1.82 -0.60 12.99
CA LEU A 238 -3.14 -0.87 12.42
C LEU A 238 -4.17 0.21 12.76
N GLU A 239 -4.21 0.65 14.01
CA GLU A 239 -5.08 1.74 14.45
C GLU A 239 -4.73 3.05 13.73
N SER A 240 -3.44 3.30 13.52
CA SER A 240 -2.97 4.48 12.77
C SER A 240 -3.38 4.43 11.30
N GLN A 241 -3.24 3.27 10.65
CA GLN A 241 -3.73 3.05 9.30
C GLN A 241 -5.22 3.38 9.19
N GLN A 242 -6.03 2.88 10.13
CA GLN A 242 -7.47 3.12 10.14
C GLN A 242 -7.78 4.63 10.28
N ARG A 243 -7.10 5.34 11.18
CA ARG A 243 -7.28 6.78 11.35
C ARG A 243 -6.87 7.59 10.11
N ILE A 244 -5.78 7.21 9.45
CA ILE A 244 -5.33 7.89 8.23
C ILE A 244 -6.35 7.68 7.10
N ILE A 245 -6.81 6.44 6.87
CA ILE A 245 -7.76 6.17 5.78
C ILE A 245 -9.12 6.83 6.04
N GLU A 246 -9.57 6.91 7.29
CA GLU A 246 -10.80 7.60 7.68
C GLU A 246 -10.70 9.13 7.57
N SER A 247 -9.49 9.69 7.60
CA SER A 247 -9.28 11.14 7.40
C SER A 247 -9.43 11.56 5.93
N ILE A 248 -9.34 10.60 5.00
CA ILE A 248 -9.41 10.88 3.56
C ILE A 248 -10.84 11.27 3.17
N LYS A 249 -10.98 12.46 2.62
CA LYS A 249 -12.26 12.98 2.10
C LYS A 249 -12.08 13.46 0.67
N LEU A 250 -13.04 13.14 -0.16
CA LEU A 250 -13.12 13.59 -1.54
C LEU A 250 -14.40 14.42 -1.71
N SER A 251 -14.25 15.66 -2.11
CA SER A 251 -15.34 16.60 -2.40
C SER A 251 -15.18 17.18 -3.80
N ASP A 252 -16.21 17.81 -4.30
CA ASP A 252 -16.10 18.59 -5.54
C ASP A 252 -15.18 19.80 -5.29
N LEU A 253 -14.48 20.22 -6.35
CA LEU A 253 -13.57 21.36 -6.27
C LEU A 253 -14.37 22.65 -6.11
N PRO A 254 -14.08 23.50 -5.12
CA PRO A 254 -14.76 24.79 -4.96
C PRO A 254 -14.54 25.69 -6.20
N PRO A 255 -15.52 26.53 -6.58
CA PRO A 255 -15.39 27.40 -7.76
C PRO A 255 -14.22 28.41 -7.66
N ASP A 256 -13.79 28.79 -6.46
CA ASP A 256 -12.70 29.74 -6.22
C ASP A 256 -11.35 29.06 -5.96
N HIS A 257 -11.07 27.93 -6.59
CA HIS A 257 -9.90 27.10 -6.33
C HIS A 257 -8.55 27.72 -6.75
N ASP A 258 -8.52 28.72 -7.63
CA ASP A 258 -7.28 29.40 -8.05
C ASP A 258 -6.46 29.95 -6.87
N ASN A 259 -7.13 30.33 -5.80
CA ASN A 259 -6.49 30.79 -4.55
C ASN A 259 -5.84 29.65 -3.75
N LEU A 260 -6.17 28.37 -4.02
CA LEU A 260 -5.58 27.22 -3.33
C LEU A 260 -4.17 26.92 -3.87
N ILE A 261 -3.94 27.20 -5.15
CA ILE A 261 -2.65 26.99 -5.82
C ILE A 261 -1.62 27.99 -5.31
N THR A 262 -2.03 29.24 -5.03
CA THR A 262 -1.12 30.33 -4.64
C THR A 262 -0.69 30.29 -3.17
N ASN A 263 -1.47 29.71 -2.27
CA ASN A 263 -1.17 29.70 -0.84
C ASN A 263 -0.19 28.60 -0.40
N ASN A 264 -0.07 27.51 -1.14
CA ASN A 264 0.90 26.44 -0.84
C ASN A 264 2.33 26.76 -1.30
N SER A 265 2.52 27.72 -2.19
CA SER A 265 3.87 28.16 -2.63
C SER A 265 4.56 29.11 -1.65
N LYS A 266 3.90 29.51 -0.55
CA LYS A 266 4.44 30.45 0.45
C LYS A 266 4.84 29.82 1.78
N SER A 267 4.71 28.50 1.92
CA SER A 267 5.03 27.78 3.17
C SER A 267 6.19 26.76 3.00
N VAL A 268 7.20 27.11 2.22
CA VAL A 268 8.50 26.40 2.16
C VAL A 268 9.60 27.29 2.67
#